data_493892b3d85c08f34faace2f5b59c4b9
#
_entry.id   493892b3d85c08f34faace2f5b59c4b9
#
_cell.length_a   1.000
_cell.length_b   1.000
_cell.length_c   1.000
_cell.angle_alpha   90.00
_cell.angle_beta   90.00
_cell.angle_gamma   90.00
#
_symmetry.space_group_name_H-M   'P 1'
#
loop_
_entity.id
_entity.type
_entity.pdbx_description
1 polymer ?
#
loop_
_entity_poly.entity_id
_entity_poly.type
_entity_poly.pdbx_seq_one_letter_code
_entity_poly.pdbx_strand_id
1 'polypeptide(L)'
;MQPIYPFKDIEEKVQSHWDQEHIFSVSEDSKKPKYYCLSMFPYPSGKLHMGHVRNYTIGDVLSRFHHMLGFNVLQPMGWDAFGLPAENAALQNKSAPAAWTYSNIDYMKHQLKQLGLAIDWKREIATCRPDYYKWEQWLFTQLFKKKLIYKKISTVNWDPVDQTVLANEQVIDGKGWRSGAVVQKKEIPQYFMKITEYADELLSDLDLSKSLKSLSLIHI
;
A
#
# COMPACT_ATOMS: atom_id res chain seq x y z
N MET A 1 31.19 -18.31 -30.20
CA MET A 1 30.14 -18.43 -29.15
C MET A 1 30.72 -17.98 -27.84
N GLN A 2 30.08 -17.07 -27.13
CA GLN A 2 30.50 -16.75 -25.75
C GLN A 2 30.24 -17.98 -24.88
N PRO A 3 31.20 -18.40 -24.07
CA PRO A 3 31.08 -19.64 -23.28
C PRO A 3 30.07 -19.56 -22.14
N ILE A 4 29.59 -18.35 -21.82
CA ILE A 4 28.61 -18.10 -20.75
C ILE A 4 27.51 -17.19 -21.33
N TYR A 5 26.25 -17.54 -21.11
CA TYR A 5 25.11 -16.70 -21.48
C TYR A 5 25.13 -15.37 -20.73
N PRO A 6 25.24 -14.23 -21.43
CA PRO A 6 25.46 -12.91 -20.81
C PRO A 6 24.12 -12.31 -20.33
N PHE A 7 23.47 -12.97 -19.38
CA PHE A 7 22.12 -12.62 -18.93
C PHE A 7 22.02 -11.19 -18.40
N LYS A 8 23.03 -10.71 -17.66
CA LYS A 8 23.01 -9.35 -17.11
C LYS A 8 22.93 -8.27 -18.19
N ASP A 9 23.75 -8.39 -19.21
CA ASP A 9 23.79 -7.42 -20.32
C ASP A 9 22.48 -7.44 -21.12
N ILE A 10 21.89 -8.63 -21.28
CA ILE A 10 20.61 -8.80 -21.97
C ILE A 10 19.47 -8.21 -21.14
N GLU A 11 19.39 -8.50 -19.86
CA GLU A 11 18.37 -7.97 -18.95
C GLU A 11 18.42 -6.44 -18.90
N GLU A 12 19.61 -5.84 -18.73
CA GLU A 12 19.79 -4.40 -18.70
C GLU A 12 19.36 -3.74 -20.00
N LYS A 13 19.78 -4.31 -21.15
CA LYS A 13 19.39 -3.81 -22.48
C LYS A 13 17.88 -3.88 -22.69
N VAL A 14 17.25 -4.99 -22.34
CA VAL A 14 15.82 -5.20 -22.51
C VAL A 14 15.00 -4.29 -21.59
N GLN A 15 15.37 -4.16 -20.34
CA GLN A 15 14.68 -3.28 -19.40
C GLN A 15 14.82 -1.80 -19.80
N SER A 16 15.99 -1.39 -20.28
CA SER A 16 16.20 -0.05 -20.83
C SER A 16 15.30 0.23 -22.03
N HIS A 17 15.14 -0.75 -22.92
CA HIS A 17 14.22 -0.65 -24.05
C HIS A 17 12.76 -0.52 -23.57
N TRP A 18 12.31 -1.31 -22.60
CA TRP A 18 10.96 -1.21 -22.05
C TRP A 18 10.66 0.17 -21.43
N ASP A 19 11.63 0.72 -20.71
CA ASP A 19 11.50 2.06 -20.10
C ASP A 19 11.43 3.15 -21.18
N GLN A 20 12.26 3.09 -22.23
CA GLN A 20 12.29 4.05 -23.34
C GLN A 20 11.01 4.04 -24.18
N GLU A 21 10.56 2.85 -24.56
CA GLU A 21 9.35 2.66 -25.38
C GLU A 21 8.05 2.67 -24.57
N HIS A 22 8.14 2.81 -23.24
CA HIS A 22 6.99 2.82 -22.33
C HIS A 22 6.06 1.60 -22.52
N ILE A 23 6.62 0.42 -22.74
CA ILE A 23 5.89 -0.79 -23.14
C ILE A 23 4.78 -1.17 -22.18
N PHE A 24 4.98 -0.96 -20.86
CA PHE A 24 4.01 -1.29 -19.82
C PHE A 24 3.17 -0.10 -19.35
N SER A 25 3.26 1.05 -20.04
CA SER A 25 2.44 2.22 -19.69
C SER A 25 1.04 2.10 -20.27
N VAL A 26 0.03 2.33 -19.44
CA VAL A 26 -1.37 2.34 -19.86
C VAL A 26 -1.73 3.67 -20.54
N SER A 27 -2.62 3.63 -21.54
CA SER A 27 -3.24 4.81 -22.12
C SER A 27 -4.71 4.89 -21.74
N GLU A 28 -5.17 6.06 -21.28
CA GLU A 28 -6.56 6.31 -20.91
C GLU A 28 -7.50 6.28 -22.11
N ASP A 29 -7.04 6.76 -23.26
CA ASP A 29 -7.79 6.90 -24.53
C ASP A 29 -7.77 5.62 -25.38
N SER A 30 -7.19 4.54 -24.88
CA SER A 30 -7.09 3.29 -25.62
C SER A 30 -8.46 2.68 -25.86
N LYS A 31 -8.72 2.28 -27.12
CA LYS A 31 -9.91 1.50 -27.52
C LYS A 31 -9.77 0.00 -27.19
N LYS A 32 -8.60 -0.43 -26.74
CA LYS A 32 -8.35 -1.82 -26.34
C LYS A 32 -9.17 -2.19 -25.11
N PRO A 33 -9.59 -3.45 -24.95
CA PRO A 33 -10.23 -3.89 -23.72
C PRO A 33 -9.30 -3.63 -22.54
N LYS A 34 -9.87 -3.19 -21.40
CA LYS A 34 -9.10 -2.80 -20.21
C LYS A 34 -8.92 -3.99 -19.29
N TYR A 35 -7.74 -4.10 -18.70
CA TYR A 35 -7.44 -5.06 -17.64
C TYR A 35 -6.71 -4.36 -16.50
N TYR A 36 -7.19 -4.52 -15.28
CA TYR A 36 -6.57 -3.95 -14.09
C TYR A 36 -6.02 -5.07 -13.20
N CYS A 37 -4.73 -5.05 -12.97
CA CYS A 37 -4.04 -6.00 -12.10
C CYS A 37 -3.41 -5.27 -10.92
N LEU A 38 -4.01 -5.40 -9.76
CA LEU A 38 -3.51 -4.80 -8.52
C LEU A 38 -2.89 -5.87 -7.63
N SER A 39 -1.61 -5.69 -7.32
CA SER A 39 -0.93 -6.38 -6.23
C SER A 39 -0.87 -5.46 -5.00
N MET A 40 -0.94 -6.03 -3.81
CA MET A 40 -0.88 -5.26 -2.56
C MET A 40 0.43 -4.47 -2.48
N PHE A 41 0.34 -3.18 -2.18
CA PHE A 41 1.50 -2.31 -2.05
C PHE A 41 2.35 -2.69 -0.84
N PRO A 42 3.69 -2.63 -0.95
CA PRO A 42 4.57 -2.92 0.17
C PRO A 42 4.69 -1.72 1.12
N TYR A 43 5.01 -2.01 2.38
CA TYR A 43 5.52 -1.03 3.31
C TYR A 43 7.01 -0.77 3.03
N PRO A 44 7.45 0.49 2.85
CA PRO A 44 8.85 0.82 2.63
C PRO A 44 9.63 0.93 3.97
N SER A 45 9.57 -0.12 4.79
CA SER A 45 10.24 -0.17 6.10
C SER A 45 11.54 -0.97 6.11
N GLY A 46 11.98 -1.46 4.94
CA GLY A 46 13.18 -2.26 4.80
C GLY A 46 13.43 -2.72 3.38
N LYS A 47 13.92 -3.96 3.23
CA LYS A 47 14.22 -4.59 1.94
C LYS A 47 13.08 -5.48 1.48
N LEU A 48 13.01 -5.75 0.18
CA LEU A 48 12.14 -6.79 -0.34
C LEU A 48 12.56 -8.16 0.21
N HIS A 49 11.60 -9.04 0.36
CA HIS A 49 11.81 -10.44 0.72
C HIS A 49 11.05 -11.35 -0.26
N MET A 50 11.29 -12.66 -0.17
CA MET A 50 10.69 -13.62 -1.11
C MET A 50 9.15 -13.60 -1.15
N GLY A 51 8.49 -13.19 -0.07
CA GLY A 51 7.03 -12.97 -0.08
C GLY A 51 6.60 -11.88 -1.05
N HIS A 52 7.33 -10.79 -1.15
CA HIS A 52 7.11 -9.74 -2.14
C HIS A 52 7.34 -10.27 -3.56
N VAL A 53 8.44 -11.00 -3.79
CA VAL A 53 8.74 -11.60 -5.10
C VAL A 53 7.59 -12.50 -5.54
N ARG A 54 7.12 -13.39 -4.67
CA ARG A 54 5.99 -14.27 -4.97
C ARG A 54 4.72 -13.49 -5.33
N ASN A 55 4.35 -12.50 -4.52
CA ASN A 55 3.14 -11.72 -4.73
C ASN A 55 3.18 -10.99 -6.07
N TYR A 56 4.28 -10.30 -6.37
CA TYR A 56 4.39 -9.47 -7.57
C TYR A 56 4.60 -10.29 -8.84
N THR A 57 5.26 -11.44 -8.76
CA THR A 57 5.41 -12.35 -9.89
C THR A 57 4.05 -12.90 -10.35
N ILE A 58 3.14 -13.21 -9.42
CA ILE A 58 1.78 -13.67 -9.79
C ILE A 58 1.05 -12.57 -10.59
N GLY A 59 1.07 -11.33 -10.09
CA GLY A 59 0.48 -10.19 -10.80
C GLY A 59 1.15 -9.94 -12.17
N ASP A 60 2.47 -10.06 -12.23
CA ASP A 60 3.25 -9.88 -13.46
C ASP A 60 2.87 -10.88 -14.55
N VAL A 61 2.73 -12.15 -14.20
CA VAL A 61 2.30 -13.20 -15.14
C VAL A 61 0.93 -12.89 -15.71
N LEU A 62 -0.04 -12.51 -14.87
CA LEU A 62 -1.38 -12.13 -15.32
C LEU A 62 -1.35 -10.91 -16.22
N SER A 63 -0.58 -9.90 -15.88
CA SER A 63 -0.45 -8.67 -16.66
C SER A 63 0.18 -8.93 -18.03
N ARG A 64 1.27 -9.67 -18.08
CA ARG A 64 1.93 -10.04 -19.35
C ARG A 64 1.03 -10.88 -20.23
N PHE A 65 0.31 -11.84 -19.65
CA PHE A 65 -0.66 -12.65 -20.38
C PHE A 65 -1.73 -11.78 -21.06
N HIS A 66 -2.31 -10.84 -20.32
CA HIS A 66 -3.31 -9.94 -20.91
C HIS A 66 -2.71 -8.94 -21.91
N HIS A 67 -1.47 -8.49 -21.72
CA HIS A 67 -0.75 -7.71 -22.73
C HIS A 67 -0.62 -8.49 -24.05
N MET A 68 -0.23 -9.76 -23.99
CA MET A 68 -0.11 -10.62 -25.17
C MET A 68 -1.46 -10.86 -25.87
N LEU A 69 -2.56 -10.84 -25.12
CA LEU A 69 -3.92 -10.89 -25.67
C LEU A 69 -4.41 -9.54 -26.23
N GLY A 70 -3.59 -8.50 -26.19
CA GLY A 70 -3.91 -7.19 -26.75
C GLY A 70 -4.72 -6.26 -25.84
N PHE A 71 -4.81 -6.55 -24.54
CA PHE A 71 -5.46 -5.66 -23.58
C PHE A 71 -4.62 -4.41 -23.30
N ASN A 72 -5.30 -3.35 -22.87
CA ASN A 72 -4.69 -2.18 -22.24
C ASN A 72 -4.59 -2.46 -20.73
N VAL A 73 -3.41 -2.85 -20.27
CA VAL A 73 -3.20 -3.38 -18.92
C VAL A 73 -2.68 -2.30 -17.99
N LEU A 74 -3.39 -2.05 -16.89
CA LEU A 74 -2.90 -1.24 -15.78
C LEU A 74 -2.40 -2.16 -14.66
N GLN A 75 -1.09 -2.19 -14.47
CA GLN A 75 -0.42 -2.78 -13.30
C GLN A 75 0.33 -1.68 -12.56
N PRO A 76 -0.32 -0.98 -11.62
CA PRO A 76 0.32 0.08 -10.87
C PRO A 76 1.21 -0.47 -9.76
N MET A 77 2.09 0.40 -9.25
CA MET A 77 2.84 0.18 -8.02
C MET A 77 2.66 1.36 -7.09
N GLY A 78 2.71 1.10 -5.80
CA GLY A 78 2.65 2.13 -4.78
C GLY A 78 3.38 1.71 -3.50
N TRP A 79 3.41 2.63 -2.56
CA TRP A 79 4.07 2.49 -1.28
C TRP A 79 3.09 2.86 -0.18
N ASP A 80 2.77 1.88 0.67
CA ASP A 80 1.99 2.12 1.89
C ASP A 80 2.95 2.69 2.94
N ALA A 81 3.07 4.01 2.97
CA ALA A 81 4.20 4.71 3.56
C ALA A 81 3.86 5.52 4.82
N PHE A 82 2.64 5.40 5.33
CA PHE A 82 2.22 6.00 6.59
C PHE A 82 2.24 4.99 7.74
N GLY A 83 2.34 5.51 8.95
CA GLY A 83 2.06 4.80 10.18
C GLY A 83 3.29 4.42 11.00
N LEU A 84 3.03 3.82 12.14
CA LEU A 84 4.00 3.46 13.16
C LEU A 84 5.16 2.57 12.66
N PRO A 85 5.01 1.64 11.72
CA PRO A 85 6.14 0.84 11.24
C PRO A 85 7.27 1.68 10.65
N ALA A 86 6.94 2.67 9.83
CA ALA A 86 7.94 3.57 9.24
C ALA A 86 8.56 4.50 10.30
N GLU A 87 7.75 5.05 11.21
CA GLU A 87 8.20 5.91 12.29
C GLU A 87 9.13 5.15 13.26
N ASN A 88 8.74 3.94 13.66
CA ASN A 88 9.55 3.11 14.56
C ASN A 88 10.90 2.73 13.94
N ALA A 89 10.89 2.34 12.65
CA ALA A 89 12.12 2.03 11.93
C ALA A 89 13.05 3.26 11.85
N ALA A 90 12.49 4.45 11.58
CA ALA A 90 13.24 5.68 11.54
C ALA A 90 13.84 6.05 12.91
N LEU A 91 13.08 5.90 13.99
CA LEU A 91 13.56 6.11 15.36
C LEU A 91 14.71 5.17 15.71
N GLN A 92 14.58 3.86 15.43
CA GLN A 92 15.62 2.87 15.66
C GLN A 92 16.92 3.18 14.89
N ASN A 93 16.78 3.72 13.67
CA ASN A 93 17.91 4.09 12.83
C ASN A 93 18.37 5.56 13.02
N LYS A 94 17.82 6.27 14.01
CA LYS A 94 18.17 7.66 14.36
C LYS A 94 18.09 8.60 13.14
N SER A 95 17.09 8.42 12.30
CA SER A 95 16.87 9.23 11.09
C SER A 95 15.50 9.88 11.10
N ALA A 96 15.29 10.91 10.27
CA ALA A 96 13.97 11.50 10.08
C ALA A 96 13.06 10.49 9.34
N PRO A 97 11.77 10.31 9.75
CA PRO A 97 10.86 9.37 9.11
C PRO A 97 10.75 9.54 7.59
N ALA A 98 10.69 10.78 7.10
CA ALA A 98 10.62 11.04 5.66
C ALA A 98 11.88 10.56 4.92
N ALA A 99 13.07 10.91 5.44
CA ALA A 99 14.34 10.52 4.82
C ALA A 99 14.49 8.99 4.78
N TRP A 100 14.17 8.32 5.87
CA TRP A 100 14.17 6.86 5.97
C TRP A 100 13.20 6.23 4.95
N THR A 101 11.95 6.72 4.92
CA THR A 101 10.90 6.19 4.06
C THR A 101 11.25 6.33 2.58
N TYR A 102 11.66 7.52 2.14
CA TYR A 102 12.00 7.73 0.72
C TYR A 102 13.25 6.95 0.31
N SER A 103 14.26 6.84 1.16
CA SER A 103 15.44 6.01 0.89
C SER A 103 15.06 4.53 0.70
N ASN A 104 14.12 4.01 1.51
CA ASN A 104 13.65 2.64 1.35
C ASN A 104 12.79 2.48 0.08
N ILE A 105 11.95 3.46 -0.26
CA ILE A 105 11.19 3.46 -1.52
C ILE A 105 12.15 3.34 -2.71
N ASP A 106 13.17 4.18 -2.77
CA ASP A 106 14.13 4.18 -3.87
C ASP A 106 14.87 2.85 -3.96
N TYR A 107 15.28 2.30 -2.81
CA TYR A 107 15.97 1.02 -2.75
C TYR A 107 15.07 -0.13 -3.21
N MET A 108 13.85 -0.24 -2.69
CA MET A 108 12.90 -1.30 -3.05
C MET A 108 12.45 -1.17 -4.52
N LYS A 109 12.27 0.05 -5.01
CA LYS A 109 11.98 0.32 -6.42
C LYS A 109 13.08 -0.21 -7.34
N HIS A 110 14.34 0.04 -6.96
CA HIS A 110 15.48 -0.50 -7.69
C HIS A 110 15.44 -2.05 -7.72
N GLN A 111 15.17 -2.69 -6.58
CA GLN A 111 15.03 -4.15 -6.52
C GLN A 111 13.88 -4.68 -7.39
N LEU A 112 12.70 -4.02 -7.39
CA LEU A 112 11.57 -4.39 -8.24
C LEU A 112 11.89 -4.24 -9.74
N LYS A 113 12.63 -3.21 -10.11
CA LYS A 113 13.09 -3.03 -11.49
C LYS A 113 14.06 -4.13 -11.90
N GLN A 114 14.97 -4.55 -11.03
CA GLN A 114 15.88 -5.67 -11.30
C GLN A 114 15.14 -7.00 -11.52
N LEU A 115 13.95 -7.19 -10.93
CA LEU A 115 13.09 -8.35 -11.20
C LEU A 115 12.44 -8.29 -12.59
N GLY A 116 12.51 -7.18 -13.29
CA GLY A 116 11.96 -7.02 -14.63
C GLY A 116 10.44 -7.10 -14.71
N LEU A 117 9.72 -6.68 -13.67
CA LEU A 117 8.26 -6.74 -13.61
C LEU A 117 7.59 -5.72 -14.55
N ALA A 118 6.45 -6.09 -15.14
CA ALA A 118 5.67 -5.28 -16.09
C ALA A 118 4.84 -4.18 -15.37
N ILE A 119 5.49 -3.36 -14.58
CA ILE A 119 4.85 -2.30 -13.77
C ILE A 119 4.79 -0.99 -14.55
N ASP A 120 3.64 -0.33 -14.52
CA ASP A 120 3.49 1.05 -15.00
C ASP A 120 4.01 2.04 -13.96
N TRP A 121 5.31 2.34 -14.03
CA TRP A 121 5.98 3.26 -13.12
C TRP A 121 5.51 4.73 -13.24
N LYS A 122 4.77 5.09 -14.32
CA LYS A 122 4.15 6.42 -14.43
C LYS A 122 2.95 6.56 -13.48
N ARG A 123 2.40 5.44 -13.03
CA ARG A 123 1.28 5.36 -12.07
C ARG A 123 1.73 5.05 -10.66
N GLU A 124 3.02 5.29 -10.36
CA GLU A 124 3.57 5.11 -9.01
C GLU A 124 2.96 6.13 -8.05
N ILE A 125 2.52 5.65 -6.88
CA ILE A 125 1.99 6.48 -5.80
C ILE A 125 2.72 6.18 -4.48
N ALA A 126 2.68 7.13 -3.55
CA ALA A 126 3.09 6.92 -2.16
C ALA A 126 2.06 7.58 -1.23
N THR A 127 1.49 6.81 -0.32
CA THR A 127 0.39 7.27 0.54
C THR A 127 0.78 8.45 1.44
N CYS A 128 2.07 8.62 1.74
CA CYS A 128 2.60 9.73 2.53
C CYS A 128 2.79 11.04 1.74
N ARG A 129 2.55 11.05 0.44
CA ARG A 129 2.68 12.27 -0.36
C ARG A 129 1.42 13.14 -0.28
N PRO A 130 1.54 14.48 -0.27
CA PRO A 130 0.39 15.39 -0.23
C PRO A 130 -0.58 15.22 -1.39
N ASP A 131 -0.10 14.88 -2.58
CA ASP A 131 -0.93 14.63 -3.76
C ASP A 131 -1.83 13.40 -3.60
N TYR A 132 -1.45 12.45 -2.73
CA TYR A 132 -2.27 11.31 -2.36
C TYR A 132 -3.18 11.64 -1.16
N TYR A 133 -2.63 11.97 0.02
CA TYR A 133 -3.42 12.07 1.24
C TYR A 133 -4.39 13.26 1.27
N LYS A 134 -4.24 14.26 0.40
CA LYS A 134 -5.27 15.32 0.24
C LYS A 134 -6.66 14.73 -0.06
N TRP A 135 -6.72 13.61 -0.78
CA TRP A 135 -7.97 12.95 -1.10
C TRP A 135 -8.57 12.20 0.09
N GLU A 136 -7.73 11.65 0.95
CA GLU A 136 -8.18 11.07 2.23
C GLU A 136 -8.74 12.15 3.15
N GLN A 137 -8.07 13.30 3.23
CA GLN A 137 -8.55 14.46 3.97
C GLN A 137 -9.87 15.00 3.40
N TRP A 138 -9.99 15.06 2.07
CA TRP A 138 -11.24 15.43 1.42
C TRP A 138 -12.36 14.44 1.77
N LEU A 139 -12.11 13.12 1.66
CA LEU A 139 -13.08 12.09 2.01
C LEU A 139 -13.51 12.22 3.47
N PHE A 140 -12.57 12.38 4.39
CA PHE A 140 -12.86 12.62 5.81
C PHE A 140 -13.84 13.78 5.99
N THR A 141 -13.60 14.90 5.31
CA THR A 141 -14.47 16.07 5.41
C THR A 141 -15.87 15.82 4.85
N GLN A 142 -16.00 15.01 3.78
CA GLN A 142 -17.32 14.63 3.26
C GLN A 142 -18.08 13.72 4.23
N LEU A 143 -17.40 12.73 4.82
CA LEU A 143 -17.98 11.84 5.82
C LEU A 143 -18.40 12.60 7.09
N PHE A 144 -17.61 13.59 7.51
CA PHE A 144 -17.95 14.46 8.62
C PHE A 144 -19.21 15.30 8.33
N LYS A 145 -19.32 15.91 7.14
CA LYS A 145 -20.51 16.64 6.69
C LYS A 145 -21.77 15.74 6.68
N LYS A 146 -21.61 14.48 6.31
CA LYS A 146 -22.68 13.47 6.31
C LYS A 146 -23.00 12.92 7.71
N LYS A 147 -22.33 13.39 8.76
CA LYS A 147 -22.49 12.93 10.16
C LYS A 147 -22.14 11.44 10.35
N LEU A 148 -21.40 10.86 9.44
CA LEU A 148 -20.83 9.51 9.57
C LEU A 148 -19.57 9.53 10.44
N ILE A 149 -18.91 10.67 10.53
CA ILE A 149 -17.83 10.96 11.48
C ILE A 149 -18.33 11.99 12.48
N TYR A 150 -18.04 11.78 13.74
CA TYR A 150 -18.40 12.67 14.84
C TYR A 150 -17.28 12.75 15.86
N LYS A 151 -17.25 13.82 16.66
CA LYS A 151 -16.26 14.02 17.71
C LYS A 151 -16.89 13.82 19.08
N LYS A 152 -16.23 13.07 19.96
CA LYS A 152 -16.61 12.94 21.36
C LYS A 152 -15.37 12.75 22.25
N ILE A 153 -15.52 13.02 23.53
CA ILE A 153 -14.52 12.68 24.54
C ILE A 153 -14.57 11.16 24.76
N SER A 154 -13.43 10.53 24.80
CA SER A 154 -13.30 9.10 25.06
C SER A 154 -12.06 8.80 25.88
N THR A 155 -12.15 7.81 26.74
CA THR A 155 -11.02 7.30 27.51
C THR A 155 -10.13 6.46 26.59
N VAL A 156 -8.84 6.78 26.58
CA VAL A 156 -7.82 6.10 25.77
C VAL A 156 -6.71 5.55 26.64
N ASN A 157 -5.96 4.60 26.11
CA ASN A 157 -4.69 4.16 26.68
C ASN A 157 -3.61 5.17 26.29
N TRP A 158 -3.07 5.86 27.26
CA TRP A 158 -2.02 6.87 27.05
C TRP A 158 -0.67 6.35 27.53
N ASP A 159 0.31 6.39 26.65
CA ASP A 159 1.71 6.13 27.01
C ASP A 159 2.38 7.44 27.39
N PRO A 160 2.81 7.62 28.66
CA PRO A 160 3.38 8.89 29.12
C PRO A 160 4.82 9.11 28.63
N VAL A 161 5.53 8.06 28.22
CA VAL A 161 6.91 8.14 27.73
C VAL A 161 6.91 8.45 26.22
N ASP A 162 6.13 7.70 25.46
CA ASP A 162 6.01 7.91 24.00
C ASP A 162 5.07 9.07 23.66
N GLN A 163 4.34 9.60 24.64
CA GLN A 163 3.34 10.68 24.50
C GLN A 163 2.33 10.42 23.38
N THR A 164 1.82 9.19 23.34
CA THR A 164 0.90 8.74 22.29
C THR A 164 -0.25 7.92 22.84
N VAL A 165 -1.31 7.82 22.05
CA VAL A 165 -2.44 6.92 22.31
C VAL A 165 -2.09 5.53 21.78
N LEU A 166 -2.37 4.51 22.59
CA LEU A 166 -2.16 3.10 22.24
C LEU A 166 -3.48 2.41 21.98
N ALA A 167 -3.55 1.62 20.91
CA ALA A 167 -4.62 0.65 20.72
C ALA A 167 -4.55 -0.45 21.80
N ASN A 168 -5.65 -1.19 21.98
CA ASN A 168 -5.68 -2.23 23.03
C ASN A 168 -4.60 -3.31 22.79
N GLU A 169 -4.34 -3.65 21.53
CA GLU A 169 -3.34 -4.64 21.13
C GLU A 169 -1.89 -4.18 21.40
N GLN A 170 -1.71 -2.88 21.62
CA GLN A 170 -0.41 -2.27 21.93
C GLN A 170 -0.15 -2.15 23.44
N VAL A 171 -1.10 -2.63 24.26
CA VAL A 171 -0.96 -2.68 25.72
C VAL A 171 -0.76 -4.13 26.14
N ILE A 172 0.44 -4.44 26.62
CA ILE A 172 0.84 -5.77 27.09
C ILE A 172 1.08 -5.70 28.60
N ASP A 173 0.35 -6.48 29.36
CA ASP A 173 0.43 -6.52 30.84
C ASP A 173 0.33 -5.11 31.49
N GLY A 174 -0.55 -4.26 30.96
CA GLY A 174 -0.75 -2.90 31.42
C GLY A 174 0.35 -1.90 31.07
N LYS A 175 1.26 -2.29 30.18
CA LYS A 175 2.41 -1.47 29.73
C LYS A 175 2.35 -1.24 28.23
N GLY A 176 2.87 -0.11 27.80
CA GLY A 176 3.06 0.18 26.38
C GLY A 176 4.06 -0.82 25.74
N TRP A 177 3.67 -1.42 24.65
CA TRP A 177 4.43 -2.47 23.95
C TRP A 177 5.86 -2.05 23.53
N ARG A 178 6.06 -0.75 23.34
CA ARG A 178 7.32 -0.16 22.88
C ARG A 178 8.13 0.44 24.04
N SER A 179 7.50 1.31 24.82
CA SER A 179 8.17 2.03 25.92
C SER A 179 8.38 1.20 27.17
N GLY A 180 7.54 0.17 27.37
CA GLY A 180 7.47 -0.56 28.65
C GLY A 180 6.86 0.25 29.80
N ALA A 181 6.43 1.49 29.57
CA ALA A 181 5.83 2.35 30.59
C ALA A 181 4.43 1.87 30.95
N VAL A 182 4.04 2.08 32.22
CA VAL A 182 2.68 1.81 32.66
C VAL A 182 1.71 2.75 31.96
N VAL A 183 0.72 2.15 31.28
CA VAL A 183 -0.28 2.89 30.50
C VAL A 183 -1.23 3.60 31.45
N GLN A 184 -1.55 4.85 31.14
CA GLN A 184 -2.50 5.68 31.86
C GLN A 184 -3.83 5.78 31.10
N LYS A 185 -4.94 5.82 31.81
CA LYS A 185 -6.23 6.17 31.21
C LYS A 185 -6.35 7.69 31.13
N LYS A 186 -6.61 8.21 29.94
CA LYS A 186 -6.72 9.64 29.69
C LYS A 186 -7.96 9.94 28.85
N GLU A 187 -8.73 10.93 29.24
CA GLU A 187 -9.86 11.41 28.45
C GLU A 187 -9.38 12.46 27.45
N ILE A 188 -9.59 12.19 26.19
CA ILE A 188 -9.26 13.12 25.10
C ILE A 188 -10.39 13.19 24.07
N PRO A 189 -10.56 14.34 23.40
CA PRO A 189 -11.50 14.45 22.29
C PRO A 189 -10.94 13.70 21.08
N GLN A 190 -11.74 12.76 20.55
CA GLN A 190 -11.39 11.96 19.38
C GLN A 190 -12.50 11.95 18.34
N TYR A 191 -12.13 11.67 17.09
CA TYR A 191 -13.08 11.38 16.03
C TYR A 191 -13.44 9.90 16.00
N PHE A 192 -14.72 9.64 15.80
CA PHE A 192 -15.29 8.30 15.65
C PHE A 192 -16.03 8.20 14.34
N MET A 193 -15.97 7.05 13.71
CA MET A 193 -16.72 6.72 12.50
C MET A 193 -17.80 5.70 12.81
N LYS A 194 -19.00 5.89 12.27
CA LYS A 194 -20.13 4.96 12.40
C LYS A 194 -19.94 3.80 11.42
N ILE A 195 -18.99 2.93 11.69
CA ILE A 195 -18.60 1.82 10.81
C ILE A 195 -19.71 0.78 10.61
N THR A 196 -20.70 0.73 11.51
CA THR A 196 -21.82 -0.21 11.43
C THR A 196 -23.06 0.37 10.75
N GLU A 197 -23.05 1.63 10.32
CA GLU A 197 -24.21 2.31 9.72
C GLU A 197 -24.75 1.60 8.48
N TYR A 198 -23.86 0.96 7.72
CA TYR A 198 -24.16 0.25 6.48
C TYR A 198 -24.05 -1.27 6.60
N ALA A 199 -24.00 -1.82 7.82
CA ALA A 199 -23.74 -3.25 8.01
C ALA A 199 -24.82 -4.13 7.37
N ASP A 200 -26.11 -3.79 7.58
CA ASP A 200 -27.23 -4.55 7.04
C ASP A 200 -27.33 -4.42 5.50
N GLU A 201 -27.09 -3.22 4.96
CA GLU A 201 -27.03 -2.97 3.52
C GLU A 201 -25.92 -3.79 2.87
N LEU A 202 -24.71 -3.74 3.43
CA LEU A 202 -23.58 -4.53 2.94
C LEU A 202 -23.83 -6.03 3.01
N LEU A 203 -24.51 -6.51 4.05
CA LEU A 203 -24.88 -7.92 4.18
C LEU A 203 -25.88 -8.32 3.09
N SER A 204 -26.91 -7.52 2.85
CA SER A 204 -27.92 -7.78 1.81
C SER A 204 -27.32 -7.78 0.40
N ASP A 205 -26.36 -6.89 0.15
CA ASP A 205 -25.71 -6.75 -1.15
C ASP A 205 -24.75 -7.91 -1.49
N LEU A 206 -24.31 -8.68 -0.51
CA LEU A 206 -23.53 -9.90 -0.75
C LEU A 206 -24.32 -10.94 -1.57
N ASP A 207 -25.65 -10.98 -1.45
CA ASP A 207 -26.49 -11.87 -2.24
C ASP A 207 -26.70 -11.38 -3.68
N LEU A 208 -26.68 -10.06 -3.90
CA LEU A 208 -26.75 -9.45 -5.22
C LEU A 208 -25.43 -9.60 -6.00
N SER A 209 -24.31 -9.70 -5.30
CA SER A 209 -22.97 -9.79 -5.88
C SER A 209 -22.57 -11.22 -6.29
N LYS A 210 -23.51 -12.10 -6.67
CA LYS A 210 -23.17 -13.47 -7.14
C LYS A 210 -22.16 -13.49 -8.29
N SER A 211 -22.09 -12.43 -9.08
CA SER A 211 -21.08 -12.23 -10.12
C SER A 211 -19.72 -11.79 -9.56
N LEU A 212 -19.65 -11.24 -8.36
CA LEU A 212 -18.40 -10.82 -7.68
C LEU A 212 -17.84 -11.92 -6.75
N LYS A 213 -18.56 -13.03 -6.54
CA LYS A 213 -18.07 -14.16 -5.74
C LYS A 213 -16.76 -14.76 -6.28
N SER A 214 -16.52 -14.66 -7.58
CA SER A 214 -15.24 -15.09 -8.16
C SER A 214 -14.08 -14.15 -7.83
N LEU A 215 -14.34 -12.88 -7.57
CA LEU A 215 -13.30 -11.89 -7.22
C LEU A 215 -12.98 -11.90 -5.73
N SER A 216 -13.97 -12.17 -4.85
CA SER A 216 -13.71 -12.22 -3.40
C SER A 216 -12.94 -13.45 -2.97
N LEU A 217 -12.99 -14.56 -3.72
CA LEU A 217 -12.19 -15.77 -3.46
C LEU A 217 -10.70 -15.62 -3.81
N ILE A 218 -10.32 -14.57 -4.55
CA ILE A 218 -8.91 -14.27 -4.87
C ILE A 218 -8.23 -13.48 -3.75
N HIS A 219 -9.00 -12.92 -2.81
CA HIS A 219 -8.50 -12.07 -1.72
C HIS A 219 -8.44 -12.74 -0.33
N ILE A 220 -8.67 -14.05 -0.26
CA ILE A 220 -8.55 -14.80 1.01
C ILE A 220 -7.32 -15.70 0.97
#